data_5949506bccca1fa6c9ce1a27c161a0b8
#
_entry.id   5949506bccca1fa6c9ce1a27c161a0b8
#
_cell.length_a   1.000
_cell.length_b   1.000
_cell.length_c   1.000
_cell.angle_alpha   90.00
_cell.angle_beta   90.00
_cell.angle_gamma   90.00
#
_symmetry.space_group_name_H-M   'P 1'
#
loop_
_entity.id
_entity.type
_entity.pdbx_description
1 polymer ?
#
loop_
_entity_poly.entity_id
_entity_poly.type
_entity_poly.pdbx_seq_one_letter_code
_entity_poly.pdbx_strand_id
1 'polypeptide(L)'
;MARQREVLSRVVLTTLLAWSPVAPPQDRSSAEIVVQVSLTAGLRYHEAKAVWDRMRVGDALTLVREAANPYDGNAVRVDWNRHQLGYLPRTQNEAVARQMDRGNKLEARITKLTQYRNHRRKLEFEVFLPLTAR
;
A
#
# COMPACT_ATOMS: atom_id res chain seq x y z
N MET A 1 51.43 -28.41 64.18
CA MET A 1 51.37 -27.45 63.06
C MET A 1 50.27 -27.87 62.12
N ALA A 2 49.16 -27.19 62.21
CA ALA A 2 48.02 -27.48 61.32
C ALA A 2 48.13 -26.59 60.11
N ARG A 3 48.28 -27.19 58.94
CA ARG A 3 48.18 -26.45 57.66
C ARG A 3 46.70 -26.39 57.26
N GLN A 4 46.10 -25.24 57.41
CA GLN A 4 44.79 -25.00 56.82
C GLN A 4 44.92 -25.01 55.33
N ARG A 5 44.25 -25.91 54.65
CA ARG A 5 44.00 -25.89 53.24
C ARG A 5 42.78 -25.01 52.99
N GLU A 6 43.01 -23.84 52.47
CA GLU A 6 41.93 -23.04 51.95
C GLU A 6 41.34 -23.68 50.72
N VAL A 7 40.09 -24.11 50.81
CA VAL A 7 39.31 -24.59 49.67
C VAL A 7 38.72 -23.34 48.99
N LEU A 8 39.37 -22.90 47.93
CA LEU A 8 38.79 -21.87 47.06
C LEU A 8 37.55 -22.43 46.36
N SER A 9 36.40 -22.04 46.89
CA SER A 9 35.11 -22.32 46.29
C SER A 9 34.98 -21.48 45.02
N ARG A 10 35.17 -22.11 43.86
CA ARG A 10 34.88 -21.47 42.58
C ARG A 10 33.35 -21.36 42.43
N VAL A 11 32.82 -20.15 42.64
CA VAL A 11 31.45 -19.85 42.27
C VAL A 11 31.44 -19.74 40.75
N VAL A 12 30.88 -20.77 40.10
CA VAL A 12 30.58 -20.73 38.67
C VAL A 12 29.29 -19.93 38.52
N LEU A 13 29.43 -18.66 38.11
CA LEU A 13 28.31 -17.82 37.78
C LEU A 13 27.79 -18.27 36.41
N THR A 14 26.79 -19.13 36.40
CA THR A 14 26.09 -19.52 35.20
C THR A 14 25.17 -18.38 34.81
N THR A 15 25.60 -17.52 33.88
CA THR A 15 24.72 -16.55 33.24
C THR A 15 23.75 -17.28 32.34
N LEU A 16 22.52 -17.47 32.81
CA LEU A 16 21.40 -17.86 31.98
C LEU A 16 21.10 -16.71 31.01
N LEU A 17 21.58 -16.83 29.77
CA LEU A 17 21.11 -16.01 28.69
C LEU A 17 19.62 -16.36 28.47
N ALA A 18 18.73 -15.54 28.98
CA ALA A 18 17.33 -15.61 28.66
C ALA A 18 17.13 -15.32 27.17
N TRP A 19 16.95 -16.38 26.41
CA TRP A 19 16.50 -16.27 25.03
C TRP A 19 15.03 -15.85 25.07
N SER A 20 14.76 -14.56 24.94
CA SER A 20 13.40 -14.07 24.73
C SER A 20 12.97 -14.51 23.34
N PRO A 21 11.91 -15.31 23.19
CA PRO A 21 11.37 -15.60 21.87
C PRO A 21 10.85 -14.27 21.30
N VAL A 22 11.47 -13.80 20.23
CA VAL A 22 10.91 -12.72 19.42
C VAL A 22 9.63 -13.27 18.83
N ALA A 23 8.50 -12.74 19.27
CA ALA A 23 7.21 -13.07 18.67
C ALA A 23 7.27 -12.74 17.17
N PRO A 24 6.81 -13.63 16.28
CA PRO A 24 6.73 -13.33 14.86
C PRO A 24 5.86 -12.08 14.69
N PRO A 25 6.17 -11.21 13.70
CA PRO A 25 5.32 -10.07 13.42
C PRO A 25 3.91 -10.60 13.20
N GLN A 26 2.98 -10.20 14.05
CA GLN A 26 1.58 -10.49 13.83
C GLN A 26 1.21 -9.73 12.57
N ASP A 27 0.93 -10.46 11.50
CA ASP A 27 0.29 -9.96 10.33
C ASP A 27 -1.05 -9.37 10.81
N ARG A 28 -1.06 -8.06 10.98
CA ARG A 28 -2.29 -7.33 11.22
C ARG A 28 -3.00 -7.36 9.88
N SER A 29 -3.74 -8.42 9.62
CA SER A 29 -4.69 -8.45 8.53
C SER A 29 -5.68 -7.33 8.81
N SER A 30 -5.34 -6.13 8.32
CA SER A 30 -6.25 -5.01 8.33
C SER A 30 -7.41 -5.39 7.43
N ALA A 31 -8.58 -5.57 8.01
CA ALA A 31 -9.78 -5.79 7.23
C ALA A 31 -9.97 -4.58 6.30
N GLU A 32 -10.33 -4.84 5.06
CA GLU A 32 -10.60 -3.82 4.05
C GLU A 32 -11.84 -4.20 3.25
N ILE A 33 -12.54 -3.21 2.74
CA ILE A 33 -13.66 -3.42 1.84
C ILE A 33 -13.24 -2.95 0.46
N VAL A 34 -13.19 -3.85 -0.51
CA VAL A 34 -13.01 -3.48 -1.92
C VAL A 34 -14.29 -2.79 -2.41
N VAL A 35 -14.14 -1.53 -2.78
CA VAL A 35 -15.24 -0.70 -3.27
C VAL A 35 -15.42 -0.87 -4.76
N GLN A 36 -14.32 -0.94 -5.50
CA GLN A 36 -14.34 -0.94 -6.96
C GLN A 36 -13.02 -1.48 -7.53
N VAL A 37 -13.13 -2.17 -8.66
CA VAL A 37 -11.99 -2.51 -9.53
C VAL A 37 -12.13 -1.72 -10.82
N SER A 38 -11.06 -1.07 -11.26
CA SER A 38 -11.09 -0.17 -12.41
C SER A 38 -9.84 -0.26 -13.27
N LEU A 39 -9.99 0.19 -14.50
CA LEU A 39 -8.87 0.53 -15.39
C LEU A 39 -8.55 2.03 -15.25
N THR A 40 -7.28 2.38 -15.38
CA THR A 40 -6.91 3.79 -15.45
C THR A 40 -7.26 4.36 -16.83
N ALA A 41 -8.08 5.40 -16.86
CA ALA A 41 -8.39 6.14 -18.06
C ALA A 41 -7.30 7.19 -18.37
N GLY A 42 -7.03 7.42 -19.64
CA GLY A 42 -6.10 8.45 -20.08
C GLY A 42 -4.62 8.15 -19.85
N LEU A 43 -4.27 6.91 -19.55
CA LEU A 43 -2.91 6.48 -19.19
C LEU A 43 -1.83 6.95 -20.19
N ARG A 44 -2.15 6.98 -21.48
CA ARG A 44 -1.22 7.38 -22.56
C ARG A 44 -0.93 8.89 -22.60
N TYR A 45 -1.77 9.71 -21.98
CA TYR A 45 -1.67 11.18 -22.02
C TYR A 45 -0.90 11.75 -20.84
N HIS A 46 -0.49 10.93 -19.90
CA HIS A 46 0.14 11.31 -18.66
C HIS A 46 1.51 10.64 -18.49
N GLU A 47 2.01 10.62 -17.27
CA GLU A 47 3.39 10.21 -16.98
C GLU A 47 3.64 8.70 -16.92
N ALA A 48 2.62 7.88 -17.16
CA ALA A 48 2.72 6.42 -17.04
C ALA A 48 3.84 5.81 -17.87
N LYS A 49 4.08 6.32 -19.08
CA LYS A 49 5.16 5.81 -19.95
C LYS A 49 6.53 5.95 -19.29
N ALA A 50 6.79 7.08 -18.63
CA ALA A 50 8.09 7.37 -18.02
C ALA A 50 8.37 6.51 -16.78
N VAL A 51 7.33 6.04 -16.09
CA VAL A 51 7.44 5.32 -14.82
C VAL A 51 7.04 3.85 -14.90
N TRP A 52 6.61 3.39 -16.08
CA TRP A 52 6.01 2.07 -16.26
C TRP A 52 6.86 0.94 -15.71
N ASP A 53 8.15 0.94 -16.02
CA ASP A 53 9.06 -0.15 -15.64
C ASP A 53 9.37 -0.18 -14.14
N ARG A 54 9.04 0.89 -13.42
CA ARG A 54 9.22 0.98 -11.96
C ARG A 54 8.02 0.52 -11.17
N MET A 55 6.82 0.51 -11.77
CA MET A 55 5.59 0.09 -11.11
C MET A 55 5.53 -1.42 -10.94
N ARG A 56 4.93 -1.86 -9.85
CA ARG A 56 4.71 -3.29 -9.53
C ARG A 56 3.27 -3.51 -9.08
N VAL A 57 2.76 -4.71 -9.32
CA VAL A 57 1.50 -5.17 -8.72
C VAL A 57 1.62 -5.10 -7.20
N GLY A 58 0.60 -4.56 -6.54
CA GLY A 58 0.59 -4.30 -5.10
C GLY A 58 1.04 -2.89 -4.71
N ASP A 59 1.64 -2.11 -5.61
CA ASP A 59 2.01 -0.73 -5.32
C ASP A 59 0.79 0.12 -4.97
N ALA A 60 0.95 0.96 -3.96
CA ALA A 60 -0.08 1.93 -3.57
C ALA A 60 -0.26 3.01 -4.64
N LEU A 61 -1.52 3.36 -4.88
CA LEU A 61 -1.92 4.48 -5.70
C LEU A 61 -2.58 5.54 -4.81
N THR A 62 -2.37 6.80 -5.15
CA THR A 62 -3.04 7.93 -4.49
C THR A 62 -4.21 8.39 -5.33
N LEU A 63 -5.39 8.44 -4.71
CA LEU A 63 -6.58 9.01 -5.32
C LEU A 63 -6.70 10.48 -4.95
N VAL A 64 -6.85 11.35 -5.94
CA VAL A 64 -6.98 12.79 -5.75
C VAL A 64 -8.31 13.25 -6.31
N ARG A 65 -9.18 13.76 -5.43
CA ARG A 65 -10.47 14.31 -5.82
C ARG A 65 -10.31 15.69 -6.47
N GLU A 66 -10.76 15.82 -7.72
CA GLU A 66 -10.70 17.07 -8.49
C GLU A 66 -12.12 17.61 -8.74
N ALA A 67 -12.78 18.09 -7.69
CA ALA A 67 -14.15 18.61 -7.78
C ALA A 67 -14.28 19.82 -8.70
N ALA A 68 -13.20 20.60 -8.88
CA ALA A 68 -13.16 21.76 -9.77
C ALA A 68 -12.68 21.42 -11.19
N ASN A 69 -12.55 20.14 -11.55
CA ASN A 69 -12.16 19.76 -12.90
C ASN A 69 -13.21 20.23 -13.91
N PRO A 70 -12.81 21.05 -14.93
CA PRO A 70 -13.77 21.66 -15.84
C PRO A 70 -14.44 20.67 -16.79
N TYR A 71 -13.88 19.48 -16.96
CA TYR A 71 -14.40 18.45 -17.87
C TYR A 71 -15.27 17.42 -17.16
N ASP A 72 -15.07 17.24 -15.85
CA ASP A 72 -15.76 16.23 -15.07
C ASP A 72 -15.79 16.59 -13.58
N GLY A 73 -16.96 16.98 -13.09
CA GLY A 73 -17.17 17.31 -11.68
C GLY A 73 -16.96 16.15 -10.71
N ASN A 74 -16.97 14.91 -11.21
CA ASN A 74 -16.70 13.69 -10.43
C ASN A 74 -15.26 13.17 -10.64
N ALA A 75 -14.37 13.96 -11.22
CA ALA A 75 -13.02 13.52 -11.53
C ALA A 75 -12.27 13.06 -10.29
N VAL A 76 -11.66 11.87 -10.40
CA VAL A 76 -10.74 11.30 -9.42
C VAL A 76 -9.47 10.94 -10.16
N ARG A 77 -8.41 11.69 -9.88
CA ARG A 77 -7.09 11.48 -10.46
C ARG A 77 -6.39 10.32 -9.75
N VAL A 78 -5.64 9.56 -10.51
CA VAL A 78 -4.87 8.41 -10.02
C VAL A 78 -3.39 8.72 -10.19
N ASP A 79 -2.68 8.79 -9.07
CA ASP A 79 -1.24 9.05 -9.02
C ASP A 79 -0.49 7.83 -8.47
N TRP A 80 0.72 7.60 -8.97
CA TRP A 80 1.69 6.69 -8.42
C TRP A 80 2.96 7.45 -8.05
N ASN A 81 3.35 7.40 -6.79
CA ASN A 81 4.59 8.02 -6.30
C ASN A 81 4.79 9.46 -6.82
N ARG A 82 3.73 10.28 -6.73
CA ARG A 82 3.65 11.68 -7.22
C ARG A 82 3.64 11.85 -8.75
N HIS A 83 3.54 10.76 -9.50
CA HIS A 83 3.37 10.81 -10.95
C HIS A 83 1.90 10.63 -11.30
N GLN A 84 1.36 11.55 -12.07
CA GLN A 84 -0.01 11.43 -12.55
C GLN A 84 -0.09 10.34 -13.61
N LEU A 85 -0.85 9.30 -13.34
CA LEU A 85 -1.06 8.19 -14.28
C LEU A 85 -2.28 8.40 -15.18
N GLY A 86 -3.32 9.02 -14.67
CA GLY A 86 -4.59 9.20 -15.33
C GLY A 86 -5.71 9.43 -14.34
N TYR A 87 -6.88 8.90 -14.68
CA TYR A 87 -8.11 9.09 -13.91
C TYR A 87 -8.90 7.79 -13.77
N LEU A 88 -9.78 7.74 -12.79
CA LEU A 88 -10.89 6.79 -12.83
C LEU A 88 -11.74 7.06 -14.08
N PRO A 89 -12.19 6.01 -14.79
CA PRO A 89 -13.07 6.20 -15.93
C PRO A 89 -14.31 7.03 -15.55
N ARG A 90 -14.63 8.01 -16.37
CA ARG A 90 -15.77 8.91 -16.15
C ARG A 90 -17.10 8.17 -15.93
N THR A 91 -17.26 7.03 -16.57
CA THR A 91 -18.46 6.17 -16.44
C THR A 91 -18.51 5.41 -15.11
N GLN A 92 -17.46 5.44 -14.30
CA GLN A 92 -17.31 4.61 -13.10
C GLN A 92 -16.81 5.39 -11.87
N ASN A 93 -16.71 6.72 -11.96
CA ASN A 93 -16.08 7.52 -10.90
C ASN A 93 -17.06 8.10 -9.87
N GLU A 94 -18.37 8.13 -10.18
CA GLU A 94 -19.38 8.80 -9.33
C GLU A 94 -19.41 8.24 -7.91
N ALA A 95 -19.42 6.92 -7.75
CA ALA A 95 -19.51 6.30 -6.43
C ALA A 95 -18.27 6.60 -5.58
N VAL A 96 -17.08 6.51 -6.17
CA VAL A 96 -15.81 6.83 -5.50
C VAL A 96 -15.74 8.31 -5.14
N ALA A 97 -16.07 9.21 -6.08
CA ALA A 97 -16.10 10.65 -5.85
C ALA A 97 -17.05 11.00 -4.68
N ARG A 98 -18.22 10.41 -4.64
CA ARG A 98 -19.22 10.61 -3.57
C ARG A 98 -18.69 10.14 -2.21
N GLN A 99 -18.01 9.00 -2.16
CA GLN A 99 -17.42 8.51 -0.92
C GLN A 99 -16.30 9.44 -0.42
N MET A 100 -15.47 9.93 -1.33
CA MET A 100 -14.42 10.90 -0.98
C MET A 100 -15.02 12.23 -0.49
N ASP A 101 -16.09 12.71 -1.12
CA ASP A 101 -16.79 13.95 -0.74
C ASP A 101 -17.44 13.84 0.65
N ARG A 102 -17.78 12.63 1.07
CA ARG A 102 -18.29 12.34 2.43
C ARG A 102 -17.17 12.24 3.49
N GLY A 103 -15.92 12.36 3.08
CA GLY A 103 -14.77 12.28 3.96
C GLY A 103 -14.21 10.88 4.18
N ASN A 104 -14.69 9.89 3.45
CA ASN A 104 -14.11 8.55 3.51
C ASN A 104 -12.73 8.54 2.87
N LYS A 105 -11.74 8.01 3.58
CA LYS A 105 -10.37 7.87 3.09
C LYS A 105 -10.25 6.57 2.30
N LEU A 106 -10.45 6.66 1.00
CA LEU A 106 -10.27 5.54 0.08
C LEU A 106 -8.80 5.42 -0.30
N GLU A 107 -8.34 4.19 -0.38
CA GLU A 107 -7.02 3.84 -0.86
C GLU A 107 -7.15 3.03 -2.15
N ALA A 108 -6.04 2.93 -2.88
CA ALA A 108 -5.99 2.15 -4.10
C ALA A 108 -4.63 1.45 -4.24
N ARG A 109 -4.63 0.33 -4.96
CA ARG A 109 -3.41 -0.41 -5.29
C ARG A 109 -3.50 -1.06 -6.64
N ILE A 110 -2.35 -1.20 -7.29
CA ILE A 110 -2.24 -1.84 -8.59
C ILE A 110 -2.53 -3.33 -8.45
N THR A 111 -3.44 -3.85 -9.27
CA THR A 111 -3.77 -5.28 -9.32
C THR A 111 -3.20 -5.95 -10.56
N LYS A 112 -3.04 -5.21 -11.66
CA LYS A 112 -2.48 -5.76 -12.90
C LYS A 112 -1.86 -4.68 -13.77
N LEU A 113 -0.71 -5.01 -14.35
CA LEU A 113 0.00 -4.21 -15.35
C LEU A 113 0.11 -5.04 -16.63
N THR A 114 -0.36 -4.51 -17.75
CA THR A 114 -0.30 -5.18 -19.03
C THR A 114 0.33 -4.26 -20.07
N GLN A 115 1.36 -4.72 -20.74
CA GLN A 115 1.95 -4.07 -21.89
C GLN A 115 1.82 -4.98 -23.10
N TYR A 116 1.19 -4.45 -24.15
CA TYR A 116 0.99 -5.16 -25.39
C TYR A 116 2.18 -4.94 -26.34
N ARG A 117 2.33 -5.82 -27.35
CA ARG A 117 3.38 -5.71 -28.37
C ARG A 117 3.37 -4.39 -29.15
N ASN A 118 2.20 -3.76 -29.30
CA ASN A 118 2.03 -2.45 -29.93
C ASN A 118 2.27 -1.27 -28.98
N HIS A 119 2.99 -1.49 -27.88
CA HIS A 119 3.28 -0.51 -26.83
C HIS A 119 2.06 0.07 -26.08
N ARG A 120 0.86 -0.45 -26.33
CA ARG A 120 -0.31 -0.10 -25.50
C ARG A 120 -0.13 -0.65 -24.10
N ARG A 121 -0.57 0.14 -23.13
CA ARG A 121 -0.49 -0.20 -21.71
C ARG A 121 -1.87 -0.18 -21.09
N LYS A 122 -2.12 -1.11 -20.16
CA LYS A 122 -3.30 -1.12 -19.29
C LYS A 122 -2.84 -1.26 -17.85
N LEU A 123 -3.41 -0.46 -16.99
CA LEU A 123 -3.24 -0.56 -15.56
C LEU A 123 -4.60 -0.79 -14.93
N GLU A 124 -4.73 -1.94 -14.25
CA GLU A 124 -5.90 -2.28 -13.44
C GLU A 124 -5.54 -2.05 -11.98
N PHE A 125 -6.48 -1.50 -11.24
CA PHE A 125 -6.31 -1.24 -9.82
C PHE A 125 -7.63 -1.44 -9.08
N GLU A 126 -7.53 -1.67 -7.79
CA GLU A 126 -8.69 -1.70 -6.91
C GLU A 126 -8.67 -0.51 -5.97
N VAL A 127 -9.88 -0.01 -5.70
CA VAL A 127 -10.16 1.00 -4.69
C VAL A 127 -10.76 0.29 -3.48
N PHE A 128 -10.24 0.56 -2.30
CA PHE A 128 -10.71 -0.07 -1.08
C PHE A 128 -10.80 0.92 0.08
N LEU A 129 -11.65 0.59 1.03
CA LEU A 129 -11.79 1.30 2.30
C LEU A 129 -11.10 0.46 3.39
N PRO A 130 -9.99 0.92 3.95
CA PRO A 130 -9.37 0.23 5.06
C PRO A 130 -10.26 0.34 6.31
N LEU A 131 -10.53 -0.79 6.94
CA LEU A 131 -11.26 -0.84 8.19
C LEU A 131 -10.24 -0.79 9.33
N THR A 132 -10.04 0.38 9.89
CA THR A 132 -9.23 0.52 11.11
C THR A 132 -9.99 -0.08 12.27
N ALA A 133 -9.45 -1.17 12.84
CA ALA A 133 -9.91 -1.62 14.16
C ALA A 133 -9.64 -0.50 15.17
N ARG A 134 -10.68 -0.02 15.83
CA ARG A 134 -10.57 0.91 16.96
C ARG A 134 -10.11 0.17 18.20
#